data_3292699c27d69d74ed5e40f9671ff89a
#
_entry.id   3292699c27d69d74ed5e40f9671ff89a
#
_cell.length_a   1.000
_cell.length_b   1.000
_cell.length_c   1.000
_cell.angle_alpha   90.00
_cell.angle_beta   90.00
_cell.angle_gamma   90.00
#
_symmetry.space_group_name_H-M   'P 1'
#
loop_
_entity.id
_entity.type
_entity.pdbx_description
1 polymer ?
#
loop_
_entity_poly.entity_id
_entity_poly.type
_entity_poly.pdbx_seq_one_letter_code
_entity_poly.pdbx_strand_id
1 'polypeptide(L)'
;MTKKNTDEPIENEFEQQLGELTLDLQRTRADFENYRKRVDAEKVAARESGQASAILKLLPVIDNIERAVAYTPEELKDNSWVQSVAGLAKNLEKSLESLNLKRIDAKPGTEFNPELHEAIQFDEDATGDAEVIAEELQAGYMLNGHPIRHAMVKVTKQ
;
A
#
# COMPACT_ATOMS: atom_id res chain seq x y z
N MET A 1 74.43 -28.95 -22.97
CA MET A 1 74.04 -27.86 -22.04
C MET A 1 72.64 -27.46 -22.37
N THR A 2 71.70 -28.01 -21.64
CA THR A 2 70.22 -27.75 -21.81
C THR A 2 69.90 -26.48 -21.11
N LYS A 3 69.44 -25.44 -21.84
CA LYS A 3 68.86 -24.22 -21.25
C LYS A 3 67.58 -24.61 -20.49
N LYS A 4 67.58 -24.47 -19.18
CA LYS A 4 66.43 -24.60 -18.34
C LYS A 4 65.51 -23.42 -18.68
N ASN A 5 64.26 -23.72 -19.15
CA ASN A 5 63.21 -22.72 -19.41
C ASN A 5 62.88 -22.06 -18.09
N THR A 6 63.25 -20.81 -17.94
CA THR A 6 62.95 -19.97 -16.78
C THR A 6 61.58 -19.29 -16.92
N ASP A 7 60.89 -19.52 -18.04
CA ASP A 7 59.64 -18.85 -18.40
C ASP A 7 58.35 -19.57 -17.88
N GLU A 8 58.45 -20.90 -17.64
CA GLU A 8 57.30 -21.70 -17.15
C GLU A 8 56.71 -21.27 -15.78
N PRO A 9 57.52 -20.89 -14.76
CA PRO A 9 56.95 -20.45 -13.48
C PRO A 9 56.23 -19.09 -13.57
N ILE A 10 56.67 -18.20 -14.45
CA ILE A 10 56.10 -16.87 -14.64
C ILE A 10 54.76 -16.96 -15.38
N GLU A 11 54.68 -17.80 -16.40
CA GLU A 11 53.45 -18.03 -17.17
C GLU A 11 52.33 -18.62 -16.29
N ASN A 12 52.67 -19.55 -15.41
CA ASN A 12 51.76 -20.19 -14.47
C ASN A 12 51.22 -19.18 -13.42
N GLU A 13 52.03 -18.23 -12.96
CA GLU A 13 51.65 -17.17 -12.03
C GLU A 13 50.71 -16.16 -12.69
N PHE A 14 50.93 -15.80 -13.96
CA PHE A 14 50.02 -14.95 -14.71
C PHE A 14 48.67 -15.61 -15.00
N GLU A 15 48.62 -16.89 -15.35
CA GLU A 15 47.40 -17.65 -15.55
C GLU A 15 46.61 -17.73 -14.26
N GLN A 16 47.25 -17.92 -13.12
CA GLN A 16 46.59 -17.94 -11.81
C GLN A 16 46.00 -16.58 -11.47
N GLN A 17 46.73 -15.49 -11.66
CA GLN A 17 46.24 -14.13 -11.45
C GLN A 17 45.07 -13.78 -12.38
N LEU A 18 45.10 -14.18 -13.64
CA LEU A 18 43.99 -14.02 -14.59
C LEU A 18 42.79 -14.82 -14.16
N GLY A 19 42.96 -16.02 -13.63
CA GLY A 19 41.89 -16.85 -13.09
C GLY A 19 41.21 -16.18 -11.88
N GLU A 20 42.00 -15.71 -10.92
CA GLU A 20 41.51 -14.99 -9.74
C GLU A 20 40.76 -13.70 -10.13
N LEU A 21 41.34 -12.89 -11.02
CA LEU A 21 40.74 -11.67 -11.50
C LEU A 21 39.40 -11.93 -12.24
N THR A 22 39.35 -13.02 -13.02
CA THR A 22 38.14 -13.43 -13.72
C THR A 22 37.03 -13.81 -12.74
N LEU A 23 37.36 -14.56 -11.68
CA LEU A 23 36.41 -14.93 -10.62
C LEU A 23 35.93 -13.70 -9.86
N ASP A 24 36.83 -12.76 -9.54
CA ASP A 24 36.47 -11.51 -8.86
C ASP A 24 35.55 -10.63 -9.72
N LEU A 25 35.81 -10.55 -11.03
CA LEU A 25 34.95 -9.87 -11.98
C LEU A 25 33.57 -10.52 -12.07
N GLN A 26 33.51 -11.85 -12.13
CA GLN A 26 32.22 -12.56 -12.14
C GLN A 26 31.43 -12.31 -10.87
N ARG A 27 32.08 -12.36 -9.71
CA ARG A 27 31.48 -12.08 -8.41
C ARG A 27 30.99 -10.64 -8.33
N THR A 28 31.85 -9.69 -8.70
CA THR A 28 31.48 -8.25 -8.70
C THR A 28 30.30 -7.97 -9.61
N ARG A 29 30.25 -8.62 -10.78
CA ARG A 29 29.11 -8.49 -11.71
C ARG A 29 27.83 -9.05 -11.10
N ALA A 30 27.88 -10.23 -10.47
CA ALA A 30 26.73 -10.82 -9.80
C ALA A 30 26.25 -9.94 -8.64
N ASP A 31 27.16 -9.42 -7.83
CA ASP A 31 26.84 -8.51 -6.72
C ASP A 31 26.22 -7.20 -7.23
N PHE A 32 26.73 -6.65 -8.34
CA PHE A 32 26.17 -5.46 -8.98
C PHE A 32 24.76 -5.71 -9.54
N GLU A 33 24.50 -6.85 -10.17
CA GLU A 33 23.16 -7.20 -10.66
C GLU A 33 22.16 -7.36 -9.50
N ASN A 34 22.57 -7.99 -8.41
CA ASN A 34 21.77 -8.11 -7.21
C ASN A 34 21.51 -6.74 -6.55
N TYR A 35 22.53 -5.91 -6.46
CA TYR A 35 22.40 -4.52 -5.97
C TYR A 35 21.41 -3.73 -6.81
N ARG A 36 21.51 -3.79 -8.13
CA ARG A 36 20.59 -3.09 -9.05
C ARG A 36 19.15 -3.53 -8.84
N LYS A 37 18.89 -4.85 -8.76
CA LYS A 37 17.53 -5.37 -8.49
C LYS A 37 16.98 -4.88 -7.16
N ARG A 38 17.82 -4.86 -6.12
CA ARG A 38 17.43 -4.37 -4.81
C ARG A 38 17.10 -2.87 -4.84
N VAL A 39 17.96 -2.06 -5.45
CA VAL A 39 17.74 -0.61 -5.55
C VAL A 39 16.48 -0.28 -6.36
N ASP A 40 16.20 -1.01 -7.43
CA ASP A 40 14.98 -0.81 -8.21
C ASP A 40 13.73 -1.16 -7.37
N ALA A 41 13.76 -2.25 -6.61
CA ALA A 41 12.68 -2.59 -5.68
C ALA A 41 12.51 -1.55 -4.56
N GLU A 42 13.61 -1.07 -3.97
CA GLU A 42 13.59 -0.02 -2.94
C GLU A 42 13.00 1.30 -3.47
N LYS A 43 13.31 1.68 -4.72
CA LYS A 43 12.72 2.87 -5.36
C LYS A 43 11.21 2.75 -5.54
N VAL A 44 10.72 1.58 -5.96
CA VAL A 44 9.29 1.32 -6.10
C VAL A 44 8.62 1.42 -4.73
N ALA A 45 9.15 0.72 -3.74
CA ALA A 45 8.61 0.72 -2.37
C ALA A 45 8.61 2.13 -1.75
N ALA A 46 9.69 2.91 -1.95
CA ALA A 46 9.77 4.29 -1.46
C ALA A 46 8.72 5.19 -2.12
N ARG A 47 8.48 5.03 -3.43
CA ARG A 47 7.44 5.77 -4.16
C ARG A 47 6.04 5.43 -3.64
N GLU A 48 5.75 4.14 -3.46
CA GLU A 48 4.45 3.67 -2.95
C GLU A 48 4.21 4.15 -1.52
N SER A 49 5.22 4.05 -0.67
CA SER A 49 5.16 4.56 0.72
C SER A 49 4.93 6.07 0.76
N GLY A 50 5.61 6.84 -0.09
CA GLY A 50 5.41 8.28 -0.21
C GLY A 50 4.00 8.63 -0.67
N GLN A 51 3.47 7.91 -1.66
CA GLN A 51 2.10 8.07 -2.16
C GLN A 51 1.07 7.74 -1.06
N ALA A 52 1.23 6.62 -0.36
CA ALA A 52 0.36 6.24 0.75
C ALA A 52 0.36 7.29 1.86
N SER A 53 1.54 7.78 2.24
CA SER A 53 1.70 8.81 3.27
C SER A 53 1.02 10.14 2.90
N ALA A 54 1.11 10.55 1.63
CA ALA A 54 0.43 11.75 1.14
C ALA A 54 -1.09 11.60 1.17
N ILE A 55 -1.61 10.47 0.69
CA ILE A 55 -3.04 10.17 0.70
C ILE A 55 -3.57 10.12 2.13
N LEU A 56 -2.90 9.41 3.06
CA LEU A 56 -3.33 9.32 4.46
C LEU A 56 -3.48 10.69 5.12
N LYS A 57 -2.68 11.68 4.73
CA LYS A 57 -2.80 13.06 5.24
C LYS A 57 -4.01 13.81 4.66
N LEU A 58 -4.52 13.38 3.51
CA LEU A 58 -5.70 13.98 2.87
C LEU A 58 -7.00 13.32 3.33
N LEU A 59 -6.98 12.05 3.72
CA LEU A 59 -8.20 11.33 4.12
C LEU A 59 -9.01 12.02 5.22
N PRO A 60 -8.42 12.65 6.27
CA PRO A 60 -9.20 13.37 7.26
C PRO A 60 -10.03 14.52 6.70
N VAL A 61 -9.61 15.12 5.58
CA VAL A 61 -10.38 16.18 4.91
C VAL A 61 -11.64 15.57 4.27
N ILE A 62 -11.49 14.42 3.62
CA ILE A 62 -12.62 13.69 3.02
C ILE A 62 -13.59 13.27 4.12
N ASP A 63 -13.09 12.64 5.19
CA ASP A 63 -13.92 12.22 6.33
C ASP A 63 -14.73 13.39 6.92
N ASN A 64 -14.11 14.57 7.05
CA ASN A 64 -14.79 15.76 7.56
C ASN A 64 -15.88 16.26 6.61
N ILE A 65 -15.66 16.21 5.29
CA ILE A 65 -16.67 16.61 4.31
C ILE A 65 -17.83 15.58 4.33
N GLU A 66 -17.53 14.28 4.30
CA GLU A 66 -18.56 13.22 4.38
C GLU A 66 -19.39 13.37 5.65
N ARG A 67 -18.73 13.61 6.79
CA ARG A 67 -19.41 13.83 8.06
C ARG A 67 -20.30 15.07 8.02
N ALA A 68 -19.82 16.18 7.48
CA ALA A 68 -20.61 17.40 7.35
C ALA A 68 -21.86 17.18 6.48
N VAL A 69 -21.74 16.41 5.40
CA VAL A 69 -22.86 16.05 4.53
C VAL A 69 -23.82 15.10 5.24
N ALA A 70 -23.32 14.08 5.97
CA ALA A 70 -24.13 13.12 6.70
C ALA A 70 -24.98 13.78 7.81
N TYR A 71 -24.41 14.78 8.49
CA TYR A 71 -25.13 15.53 9.55
C TYR A 71 -25.90 16.75 9.04
N THR A 72 -26.11 16.87 7.72
CA THR A 72 -26.92 17.96 7.18
C THR A 72 -28.38 17.84 7.67
N PRO A 73 -28.95 18.90 8.27
CA PRO A 73 -30.35 18.91 8.64
C PRO A 73 -31.27 18.61 7.45
N GLU A 74 -32.38 17.90 7.70
CA GLU A 74 -33.34 17.51 6.65
C GLU A 74 -33.78 18.69 5.78
N GLU A 75 -34.02 19.87 6.42
CA GLU A 75 -34.45 21.09 5.76
C GLU A 75 -33.46 21.65 4.74
N LEU A 76 -32.18 21.27 4.86
CA LEU A 76 -31.08 21.71 4.00
C LEU A 76 -30.61 20.67 2.99
N LYS A 77 -31.12 19.44 3.02
CA LYS A 77 -30.68 18.36 2.12
C LYS A 77 -30.91 18.71 0.65
N ASP A 78 -31.97 19.41 0.33
CA ASP A 78 -32.28 19.84 -1.03
C ASP A 78 -31.64 21.18 -1.41
N ASN A 79 -30.85 21.77 -0.50
CA ASN A 79 -30.16 23.01 -0.79
C ASN A 79 -29.04 22.79 -1.82
N SER A 80 -29.03 23.59 -2.88
CA SER A 80 -28.10 23.48 -3.98
C SER A 80 -26.60 23.59 -3.56
N TRP A 81 -26.32 24.37 -2.52
CA TRP A 81 -24.98 24.50 -1.96
C TRP A 81 -24.55 23.21 -1.28
N VAL A 82 -25.42 22.56 -0.47
CA VAL A 82 -25.12 21.26 0.19
C VAL A 82 -24.88 20.18 -0.85
N GLN A 83 -25.72 20.12 -1.88
CA GLN A 83 -25.54 19.17 -3.00
C GLN A 83 -24.23 19.41 -3.75
N SER A 84 -23.83 20.67 -3.92
CA SER A 84 -22.57 21.02 -4.53
C SER A 84 -21.36 20.54 -3.69
N VAL A 85 -21.42 20.72 -2.35
CA VAL A 85 -20.38 20.23 -1.43
C VAL A 85 -20.30 18.71 -1.45
N ALA A 86 -21.43 18.01 -1.42
CA ALA A 86 -21.48 16.56 -1.55
C ALA A 86 -20.90 16.08 -2.90
N GLY A 87 -21.16 16.82 -3.97
CA GLY A 87 -20.56 16.60 -5.30
C GLY A 87 -19.05 16.75 -5.31
N LEU A 88 -18.52 17.72 -4.56
CA LEU A 88 -17.05 17.89 -4.44
C LEU A 88 -16.39 16.70 -3.76
N ALA A 89 -16.98 16.15 -2.69
CA ALA A 89 -16.49 14.94 -2.03
C ALA A 89 -16.40 13.76 -3.01
N LYS A 90 -17.48 13.49 -3.75
CA LYS A 90 -17.52 12.43 -4.78
C LYS A 90 -16.48 12.63 -5.90
N ASN A 91 -16.29 13.88 -6.34
CA ASN A 91 -15.30 14.19 -7.35
C ASN A 91 -13.87 13.98 -6.85
N LEU A 92 -13.62 14.30 -5.57
CA LEU A 92 -12.33 14.05 -4.93
C LEU A 92 -12.05 12.54 -4.83
N GLU A 93 -13.02 11.74 -4.38
CA GLU A 93 -12.92 10.27 -4.36
C GLU A 93 -12.59 9.71 -5.74
N LYS A 94 -13.34 10.10 -6.78
CA LYS A 94 -13.08 9.69 -8.17
C LYS A 94 -11.68 10.08 -8.64
N SER A 95 -11.19 11.24 -8.23
CA SER A 95 -9.83 11.69 -8.57
C SER A 95 -8.78 10.80 -7.90
N LEU A 96 -9.04 10.36 -6.67
CA LEU A 96 -8.17 9.44 -5.94
C LEU A 96 -8.23 8.01 -6.49
N GLU A 97 -9.37 7.57 -7.04
CA GLU A 97 -9.48 6.28 -7.76
C GLU A 97 -8.49 6.20 -8.94
N SER A 98 -8.23 7.32 -9.61
CA SER A 98 -7.23 7.39 -10.69
C SER A 98 -5.80 7.10 -10.21
N LEU A 99 -5.55 7.17 -8.92
CA LEU A 99 -4.29 6.81 -8.26
C LEU A 99 -4.28 5.36 -7.72
N ASN A 100 -5.23 4.52 -8.15
CA ASN A 100 -5.45 3.16 -7.64
C ASN A 100 -5.85 3.11 -6.15
N LEU A 101 -6.41 4.20 -5.62
CA LEU A 101 -7.06 4.20 -4.31
C LEU A 101 -8.47 3.62 -4.45
N LYS A 102 -8.81 2.62 -3.63
CA LYS A 102 -10.14 2.01 -3.59
C LYS A 102 -10.69 2.06 -2.17
N ARG A 103 -11.94 2.44 -2.03
CA ARG A 103 -12.65 2.36 -0.76
C ARG A 103 -12.89 0.89 -0.40
N ILE A 104 -12.69 0.54 0.86
CA ILE A 104 -13.02 -0.77 1.42
C ILE A 104 -14.54 -0.85 1.57
N ASP A 105 -15.14 -1.96 1.16
CA ASP A 105 -16.58 -2.17 1.34
C ASP A 105 -16.88 -2.49 2.80
N ALA A 106 -17.54 -1.55 3.44
CA ALA A 106 -17.96 -1.64 4.85
C ALA A 106 -19.46 -1.31 5.01
N LYS A 107 -20.26 -1.68 4.01
CA LYS A 107 -21.70 -1.48 4.07
C LYS A 107 -22.35 -2.35 5.14
N PRO A 108 -23.47 -1.90 5.73
CA PRO A 108 -24.28 -2.73 6.63
C PRO A 108 -24.63 -4.07 5.98
N GLY A 109 -24.38 -5.18 6.73
CA GLY A 109 -24.58 -6.55 6.25
C GLY A 109 -23.36 -7.18 5.54
N THR A 110 -22.28 -6.43 5.28
CA THR A 110 -21.04 -7.01 4.79
C THR A 110 -20.38 -7.84 5.91
N GLU A 111 -19.84 -9.00 5.57
CA GLU A 111 -19.09 -9.85 6.51
C GLU A 111 -17.87 -9.12 7.08
N PHE A 112 -17.68 -9.22 8.39
CA PHE A 112 -16.53 -8.61 9.03
C PHE A 112 -15.24 -9.35 8.66
N ASN A 113 -14.27 -8.61 8.14
CA ASN A 113 -12.95 -9.11 7.81
C ASN A 113 -11.87 -8.31 8.55
N PRO A 114 -11.13 -8.93 9.51
CA PRO A 114 -10.09 -8.25 10.29
C PRO A 114 -8.92 -7.69 9.45
N GLU A 115 -8.71 -8.19 8.23
CA GLU A 115 -7.66 -7.67 7.34
C GLU A 115 -8.04 -6.33 6.71
N LEU A 116 -9.33 -6.00 6.66
CA LEU A 116 -9.85 -4.80 6.01
C LEU A 116 -10.59 -3.88 6.98
N HIS A 117 -11.15 -4.44 8.05
CA HIS A 117 -12.04 -3.75 8.97
C HIS A 117 -11.45 -3.73 10.38
N GLU A 118 -11.62 -2.61 11.07
CA GLU A 118 -11.30 -2.43 12.49
C GLU A 118 -12.60 -2.27 13.27
N ALA A 119 -12.94 -3.25 14.11
CA ALA A 119 -14.11 -3.21 14.95
C ALA A 119 -13.91 -2.29 16.16
N ILE A 120 -14.55 -1.13 16.15
CA ILE A 120 -14.49 -0.14 17.26
C ILE A 120 -15.61 -0.35 18.27
N GLN A 121 -16.76 -0.83 17.80
CA GLN A 121 -17.94 -1.09 18.62
C GLN A 121 -18.53 -2.45 18.27
N PHE A 122 -19.07 -3.11 19.30
CA PHE A 122 -19.81 -4.37 19.16
C PHE A 122 -21.22 -4.15 19.69
N ASP A 123 -22.18 -4.80 19.05
CA ASP A 123 -23.57 -4.82 19.52
C ASP A 123 -23.70 -6.00 20.49
N GLU A 124 -23.71 -5.70 21.81
CA GLU A 124 -23.71 -6.72 22.86
C GLU A 124 -25.01 -7.54 22.91
N ASP A 125 -26.11 -6.96 22.42
CA ASP A 125 -27.45 -7.60 22.43
C ASP A 125 -27.70 -8.43 21.16
N ALA A 126 -26.79 -8.45 20.21
CA ALA A 126 -26.95 -9.15 18.94
C ALA A 126 -26.77 -10.67 19.11
N THR A 127 -27.71 -11.43 18.57
CA THR A 127 -27.70 -12.88 18.58
C THR A 127 -27.53 -13.41 17.16
N GLY A 128 -26.58 -14.30 16.95
CA GLY A 128 -26.27 -14.90 15.66
C GLY A 128 -24.88 -15.50 15.64
N ASP A 129 -24.57 -16.24 14.57
CA ASP A 129 -23.27 -16.93 14.41
C ASP A 129 -22.31 -16.19 13.49
N ALA A 130 -22.81 -15.28 12.64
CA ALA A 130 -22.02 -14.51 11.69
C ALA A 130 -21.79 -13.08 12.18
N GLU A 131 -20.52 -12.65 12.18
CA GLU A 131 -20.14 -11.27 12.47
C GLU A 131 -20.27 -10.44 11.18
N VAL A 132 -21.14 -9.43 11.21
CA VAL A 132 -21.38 -8.54 10.07
C VAL A 132 -21.26 -7.08 10.50
N ILE A 133 -20.99 -6.22 9.53
CA ILE A 133 -20.92 -4.78 9.75
C ILE A 133 -22.33 -4.25 9.97
N ALA A 134 -22.55 -3.58 11.10
CA ALA A 134 -23.79 -2.86 11.39
C ALA A 134 -23.76 -1.44 10.81
N GLU A 135 -22.59 -0.77 10.95
CA GLU A 135 -22.40 0.62 10.54
C GLU A 135 -20.93 0.90 10.23
N GLU A 136 -20.67 1.67 9.18
CA GLU A 136 -19.36 2.24 8.89
C GLU A 136 -19.20 3.54 9.67
N LEU A 137 -18.24 3.58 10.60
CA LEU A 137 -17.92 4.76 11.41
C LEU A 137 -16.90 5.66 10.73
N GLN A 138 -15.95 5.04 10.00
CA GLN A 138 -14.97 5.73 9.20
C GLN A 138 -14.58 4.88 8.01
N ALA A 139 -14.53 5.49 6.83
CA ALA A 139 -14.18 4.81 5.59
C ALA A 139 -12.76 4.24 5.60
N GLY A 140 -12.58 3.01 5.13
CA GLY A 140 -11.29 2.38 4.89
C GLY A 140 -10.85 2.54 3.43
N TYR A 141 -9.53 2.47 3.19
CA TYR A 141 -8.98 2.60 1.85
C TYR A 141 -7.83 1.66 1.58
N MET A 142 -7.81 1.10 0.37
CA MET A 142 -6.73 0.30 -0.20
C MET A 142 -6.00 1.12 -1.28
N LEU A 143 -4.68 1.03 -1.31
CA LEU A 143 -3.84 1.60 -2.36
C LEU A 143 -3.04 0.47 -3.01
N ASN A 144 -3.10 0.35 -4.34
CA ASN A 144 -2.40 -0.71 -5.09
C ASN A 144 -2.67 -2.14 -4.56
N GLY A 145 -3.85 -2.40 -4.00
CA GLY A 145 -4.23 -3.70 -3.43
C GLY A 145 -3.83 -3.93 -1.96
N HIS A 146 -3.20 -2.95 -1.32
CA HIS A 146 -2.83 -3.02 0.11
C HIS A 146 -3.65 -2.03 0.93
N PRO A 147 -4.18 -2.43 2.11
CA PRO A 147 -4.89 -1.51 2.97
C PRO A 147 -3.91 -0.47 3.53
N ILE A 148 -4.22 0.82 3.31
CA ILE A 148 -3.50 1.95 3.90
C ILE A 148 -4.23 2.51 5.12
N ARG A 149 -5.53 2.26 5.22
CA ARG A 149 -6.38 2.55 6.36
C ARG A 149 -7.54 1.56 6.41
N HIS A 150 -7.71 0.84 7.52
CA HIS A 150 -8.84 -0.05 7.73
C HIS A 150 -10.13 0.77 7.86
N ALA A 151 -11.26 0.19 7.48
CA ALA A 151 -12.56 0.79 7.75
C ALA A 151 -12.90 0.58 9.22
N MET A 152 -13.18 1.66 9.95
CA MET A 152 -13.65 1.56 11.33
C MET A 152 -15.16 1.29 11.32
N VAL A 153 -15.55 0.19 11.95
CA VAL A 153 -16.93 -0.30 11.87
C VAL A 153 -17.50 -0.64 13.24
N LYS A 154 -18.84 -0.56 13.33
CA LYS A 154 -19.59 -1.23 14.35
C LYS A 154 -19.98 -2.62 13.84
N VAL A 155 -19.72 -3.65 14.64
CA VAL A 155 -20.00 -5.05 14.30
C VAL A 155 -21.22 -5.51 15.08
N THR A 156 -22.09 -6.29 14.43
CA THR A 156 -23.23 -6.98 15.02
C THR A 156 -23.20 -8.46 14.62
N LYS A 157 -24.06 -9.26 15.20
CA LYS A 157 -24.25 -10.67 14.86
C LYS A 157 -25.59 -10.87 14.18
N GLN A 158 -25.59 -11.69 13.13
CA GLN A 158 -26.79 -12.14 12.41
C GLN A 158 -26.79 -13.66 12.25
#